data_b222729d60e4f5af0d8572e266e041ff
#
_entry.id   b222729d60e4f5af0d8572e266e041ff
#
_cell.length_a   1.000
_cell.length_b   1.000
_cell.length_c   1.000
_cell.angle_alpha   90.00
_cell.angle_beta   90.00
_cell.angle_gamma   90.00
#
_symmetry.space_group_name_H-M   'P 1'
#
loop_
_entity.id
_entity.type
_entity.pdbx_description
1 polymer ?
#
loop_
_entity_poly.entity_id
_entity_poly.type
_entity_poly.pdbx_seq_one_letter_code
_entity_poly.pdbx_strand_id
1 'polypeptide(L)'
;SELDANKAAVSMRSLPLMDANGRVGGIVLCRDVSELRRREKELQTKDATISEIHHRVKNNLQAVSALLRLQARKTKSEEVKKELKEAQRRVQTIAMVHEGLSQTADEIVDYDKVISNLLKMAVDLATMRDQHIDVDFVGKFGMMPAQDATPLSLVLTELITNSVEHGFEGRKEGHITISVGRGGNNLNVVVEDDGTGLADE
;
A
#
# COMPACT_ATOMS: atom_id res chain seq x y z
N SER A 1 1.60 32.09 -23.05
CA SER A 1 0.17 32.33 -22.81
C SER A 1 -0.63 31.38 -23.69
N GLU A 2 -1.64 30.77 -23.12
CA GLU A 2 -2.54 29.83 -23.81
C GLU A 2 -3.88 30.51 -24.02
N LEU A 3 -4.47 30.35 -25.18
CA LEU A 3 -5.78 30.87 -25.53
C LEU A 3 -6.69 29.68 -25.88
N ASP A 4 -7.87 29.67 -25.28
CA ASP A 4 -8.94 28.75 -25.59
C ASP A 4 -9.85 29.40 -26.62
N ALA A 5 -9.61 29.11 -27.89
CA ALA A 5 -10.37 29.69 -28.99
C ALA A 5 -11.25 28.60 -29.62
N ASN A 6 -12.54 28.62 -29.27
CA ASN A 6 -13.60 27.89 -30.00
C ASN A 6 -13.37 26.37 -30.17
N LYS A 7 -12.98 25.66 -29.10
CA LYS A 7 -12.67 24.22 -29.00
C LYS A 7 -11.26 23.79 -29.38
N ALA A 8 -10.35 24.68 -29.75
CA ALA A 8 -8.95 24.34 -30.00
C ALA A 8 -8.07 24.98 -28.92
N ALA A 9 -7.26 24.16 -28.23
CA ALA A 9 -6.24 24.66 -27.32
C ALA A 9 -4.96 24.94 -28.08
N VAL A 10 -4.53 26.22 -28.08
CA VAL A 10 -3.32 26.66 -28.80
C VAL A 10 -2.27 27.15 -27.81
N SER A 11 -1.10 26.54 -27.83
CA SER A 11 0.07 27.03 -27.10
C SER A 11 0.78 28.06 -27.95
N MET A 12 0.98 29.27 -27.39
CA MET A 12 1.66 30.38 -28.09
C MET A 12 2.94 30.76 -27.37
N ARG A 13 4.03 30.86 -28.12
CA ARG A 13 5.32 31.35 -27.65
C ARG A 13 5.76 32.52 -28.53
N SER A 14 6.00 33.69 -27.90
CA SER A 14 6.55 34.84 -28.62
C SER A 14 8.03 35.02 -28.34
N LEU A 15 8.79 35.30 -29.38
CA LEU A 15 10.21 35.60 -29.34
C LEU A 15 10.42 36.99 -29.93
N PRO A 16 11.04 37.94 -29.19
CA PRO A 16 11.36 39.27 -29.76
C PRO A 16 12.49 39.14 -30.79
N LEU A 17 12.36 39.84 -31.91
CA LEU A 17 13.43 40.07 -32.84
C LEU A 17 14.12 41.38 -32.45
N MET A 18 15.43 41.30 -32.24
CA MET A 18 16.28 42.42 -31.83
C MET A 18 17.31 42.72 -32.94
N ASP A 19 17.58 43.98 -33.17
CA ASP A 19 18.75 44.45 -33.95
C ASP A 19 19.64 45.35 -33.09
N ALA A 20 20.66 45.98 -33.69
CA ALA A 20 21.59 46.87 -33.01
C ALA A 20 20.90 48.11 -32.42
N ASN A 21 19.72 48.49 -32.91
CA ASN A 21 18.94 49.68 -32.52
C ASN A 21 17.76 49.33 -31.57
N GLY A 22 17.56 48.04 -31.23
CA GLY A 22 16.51 47.61 -30.32
C GLY A 22 15.57 46.56 -30.94
N ARG A 23 14.33 46.56 -30.45
CA ARG A 23 13.33 45.58 -30.89
C ARG A 23 12.72 45.95 -32.21
N VAL A 24 12.95 45.16 -33.26
CA VAL A 24 12.45 45.36 -34.63
C VAL A 24 11.19 44.59 -34.95
N GLY A 25 10.85 43.58 -34.11
CA GLY A 25 9.67 42.77 -34.36
C GLY A 25 9.49 41.64 -33.35
N GLY A 26 8.71 40.64 -33.71
CA GLY A 26 8.53 39.43 -32.92
C GLY A 26 8.04 38.27 -33.77
N ILE A 27 8.46 37.09 -33.43
CA ILE A 27 7.97 35.82 -34.00
C ILE A 27 6.99 35.23 -32.98
N VAL A 28 5.81 34.85 -33.44
CA VAL A 28 4.83 34.08 -32.64
C VAL A 28 4.77 32.68 -33.18
N LEU A 29 5.13 31.73 -32.38
CA LEU A 29 5.00 30.30 -32.64
C LEU A 29 3.68 29.83 -32.03
N CYS A 30 2.80 29.26 -32.85
CA CYS A 30 1.54 28.68 -32.41
C CYS A 30 1.58 27.17 -32.64
N ARG A 31 1.19 26.42 -31.61
CA ARG A 31 1.07 24.95 -31.67
C ARG A 31 -0.32 24.55 -31.20
N ASP A 32 -1.01 23.76 -32.02
CA ASP A 32 -2.26 23.13 -31.56
C ASP A 32 -1.89 22.01 -30.56
N VAL A 33 -2.43 22.14 -29.35
CA VAL A 33 -2.24 21.19 -28.25
C VAL A 33 -3.56 20.55 -27.79
N SER A 34 -4.60 20.66 -28.62
CA SER A 34 -5.95 20.17 -28.29
C SER A 34 -5.96 18.68 -28.01
N GLU A 35 -5.31 17.89 -28.87
CA GLU A 35 -5.24 16.42 -28.67
C GLU A 35 -4.42 16.03 -27.44
N LEU A 36 -3.31 16.74 -27.20
CA LEU A 36 -2.48 16.52 -26.02
C LEU A 36 -3.28 16.77 -24.74
N ARG A 37 -3.95 17.92 -24.64
CA ARG A 37 -4.80 18.26 -23.49
C ARG A 37 -5.98 17.32 -23.31
N ARG A 38 -6.58 16.86 -24.41
CA ARG A 38 -7.65 15.86 -24.33
C ARG A 38 -7.13 14.57 -23.71
N ARG A 39 -5.98 14.06 -24.15
CA ARG A 39 -5.35 12.86 -23.61
C ARG A 39 -4.95 13.04 -22.15
N GLU A 40 -4.37 14.17 -21.77
CA GLU A 40 -4.03 14.49 -20.37
C GLU A 40 -5.28 14.49 -19.49
N LYS A 41 -6.38 15.10 -19.95
CA LYS A 41 -7.64 15.11 -19.22
C LYS A 41 -8.27 13.72 -19.11
N GLU A 42 -8.19 12.91 -20.15
CA GLU A 42 -8.66 11.52 -20.14
C GLU A 42 -7.85 10.68 -19.14
N LEU A 43 -6.52 10.84 -19.09
CA LEU A 43 -5.65 10.19 -18.10
C LEU A 43 -6.00 10.64 -16.67
N GLN A 44 -6.08 11.93 -16.41
CA GLN A 44 -6.47 12.45 -15.10
C GLN A 44 -7.84 11.94 -14.63
N THR A 45 -8.80 11.81 -15.55
CA THR A 45 -10.13 11.27 -15.23
C THR A 45 -10.05 9.77 -14.89
N LYS A 46 -9.23 9.00 -15.63
CA LYS A 46 -8.98 7.58 -15.33
C LYS A 46 -8.32 7.39 -13.96
N ASP A 47 -7.29 8.18 -13.66
CA ASP A 47 -6.57 8.11 -12.38
C ASP A 47 -7.50 8.45 -11.21
N ALA A 48 -8.34 9.49 -11.36
CA ALA A 48 -9.34 9.84 -10.35
C ALA A 48 -10.36 8.71 -10.13
N THR A 49 -10.81 8.05 -11.22
CA THR A 49 -11.75 6.92 -11.14
C THR A 49 -11.12 5.72 -10.44
N ILE A 50 -9.87 5.39 -10.77
CA ILE A 50 -9.12 4.29 -10.15
C ILE A 50 -8.96 4.57 -8.64
N SER A 51 -8.55 5.77 -8.27
CA SER A 51 -8.42 6.18 -6.87
C SER A 51 -9.77 6.05 -6.13
N GLU A 52 -10.88 6.47 -6.74
CA GLU A 52 -12.21 6.33 -6.15
C GLU A 52 -12.58 4.85 -5.93
N ILE A 53 -12.27 3.97 -6.90
CA ILE A 53 -12.51 2.53 -6.77
C ILE A 53 -11.72 1.96 -5.58
N HIS A 54 -10.44 2.30 -5.44
CA HIS A 54 -9.62 1.84 -4.31
C HIS A 54 -10.18 2.33 -2.97
N HIS A 55 -10.61 3.60 -2.88
CA HIS A 55 -11.26 4.11 -1.68
C HIS A 55 -12.56 3.36 -1.34
N ARG A 56 -13.38 3.03 -2.34
CA ARG A 56 -14.60 2.25 -2.15
C ARG A 56 -14.30 0.82 -1.70
N VAL A 57 -13.31 0.16 -2.30
CA VAL A 57 -12.87 -1.19 -1.89
C VAL A 57 -12.40 -1.17 -0.43
N LYS A 58 -11.56 -0.21 -0.04
CA LYS A 58 -11.15 -0.02 1.36
C LYS A 58 -12.35 0.12 2.31
N ASN A 59 -13.30 1.00 1.97
CA ASN A 59 -14.48 1.23 2.79
C ASN A 59 -15.34 -0.05 2.92
N ASN A 60 -15.49 -0.82 1.85
CA ASN A 60 -16.21 -2.09 1.88
C ASN A 60 -15.49 -3.12 2.76
N LEU A 61 -14.17 -3.24 2.66
CA LEU A 61 -13.37 -4.13 3.50
C LEU A 61 -13.44 -3.73 4.98
N GLN A 62 -13.42 -2.44 5.29
CA GLN A 62 -13.64 -1.94 6.65
C GLN A 62 -15.03 -2.31 7.20
N ALA A 63 -16.07 -2.19 6.37
CA ALA A 63 -17.42 -2.59 6.75
C ALA A 63 -17.52 -4.11 7.01
N VAL A 64 -16.91 -4.94 6.16
CA VAL A 64 -16.83 -6.39 6.35
C VAL A 64 -16.09 -6.72 7.65
N SER A 65 -14.94 -6.08 7.91
CA SER A 65 -14.17 -6.25 9.15
C SER A 65 -15.02 -5.90 10.39
N ALA A 66 -15.79 -4.81 10.32
CA ALA A 66 -16.70 -4.42 11.42
C ALA A 66 -17.81 -5.45 11.66
N LEU A 67 -18.38 -6.03 10.57
CA LEU A 67 -19.39 -7.10 10.68
C LEU A 67 -18.81 -8.37 11.30
N LEU A 68 -17.62 -8.80 10.88
CA LEU A 68 -16.93 -9.97 11.47
C LEU A 68 -16.69 -9.75 12.96
N ARG A 69 -16.23 -8.55 13.36
CA ARG A 69 -16.06 -8.18 14.77
C ARG A 69 -17.36 -8.24 15.57
N LEU A 70 -18.48 -7.77 14.99
CA LEU A 70 -19.79 -7.85 15.64
C LEU A 70 -20.25 -9.31 15.80
N GLN A 71 -20.02 -10.17 14.81
CA GLN A 71 -20.35 -11.60 14.91
C GLN A 71 -19.48 -12.31 15.95
N ALA A 72 -18.18 -12.00 16.01
CA ALA A 72 -17.28 -12.53 17.02
C ALA A 72 -17.70 -12.16 18.47
N ARG A 73 -18.32 -10.99 18.66
CA ARG A 73 -18.86 -10.58 19.97
C ARG A 73 -20.17 -11.28 20.33
N LYS A 74 -20.97 -11.68 19.34
CA LYS A 74 -22.28 -12.33 19.54
C LYS A 74 -22.18 -13.83 19.76
N THR A 75 -21.16 -14.48 19.22
CA THR A 75 -20.98 -15.93 19.35
C THR A 75 -20.52 -16.30 20.75
N LYS A 76 -21.03 -17.46 21.23
CA LYS A 76 -20.61 -18.06 22.51
C LYS A 76 -19.54 -19.13 22.34
N SER A 77 -19.30 -19.59 21.12
CA SER A 77 -18.25 -20.57 20.82
C SER A 77 -16.90 -19.86 20.70
N GLU A 78 -15.94 -20.23 21.53
CA GLU A 78 -14.59 -19.67 21.47
C GLU A 78 -13.88 -20.07 20.18
N GLU A 79 -14.14 -21.26 19.63
CA GLU A 79 -13.62 -21.71 18.35
C GLU A 79 -14.10 -20.81 17.21
N VAL A 80 -15.42 -20.59 17.10
CA VAL A 80 -16.00 -19.68 16.08
C VAL A 80 -15.49 -18.24 16.26
N LYS A 81 -15.28 -17.82 17.50
CA LYS A 81 -14.75 -16.50 17.80
C LYS A 81 -13.30 -16.34 17.33
N LYS A 82 -12.48 -17.39 17.47
CA LYS A 82 -11.12 -17.44 16.97
C LYS A 82 -11.10 -17.33 15.43
N GLU A 83 -11.90 -18.16 14.75
CA GLU A 83 -12.05 -18.13 13.30
C GLU A 83 -12.50 -16.75 12.75
N LEU A 84 -13.49 -16.13 13.39
CA LEU A 84 -13.97 -14.80 12.99
C LEU A 84 -12.91 -13.70 13.20
N LYS A 85 -12.10 -13.79 14.25
CA LYS A 85 -10.99 -12.86 14.47
C LYS A 85 -9.90 -13.03 13.42
N GLU A 86 -9.59 -14.27 13.03
CA GLU A 86 -8.63 -14.57 11.98
C GLU A 86 -9.12 -14.03 10.63
N ALA A 87 -10.38 -14.31 10.26
CA ALA A 87 -10.99 -13.76 9.06
C ALA A 87 -10.98 -12.22 9.04
N GLN A 88 -11.26 -11.58 10.19
CA GLN A 88 -11.18 -10.13 10.34
C GLN A 88 -9.77 -9.62 10.06
N ARG A 89 -8.74 -10.29 10.58
CA ARG A 89 -7.32 -9.92 10.40
C ARG A 89 -6.93 -10.00 8.92
N ARG A 90 -7.30 -11.08 8.24
CA ARG A 90 -7.06 -11.23 6.78
C ARG A 90 -7.70 -10.10 5.97
N VAL A 91 -8.95 -9.75 6.28
CA VAL A 91 -9.66 -8.63 5.63
C VAL A 91 -8.93 -7.30 5.88
N GLN A 92 -8.42 -7.06 7.08
CA GLN A 92 -7.65 -5.85 7.40
C GLN A 92 -6.33 -5.80 6.63
N THR A 93 -5.61 -6.91 6.52
CA THR A 93 -4.37 -7.01 5.73
C THR A 93 -4.62 -6.67 4.26
N ILE A 94 -5.68 -7.22 3.66
CA ILE A 94 -6.06 -6.90 2.28
C ILE A 94 -6.37 -5.40 2.13
N ALA A 95 -7.09 -4.81 3.09
CA ALA A 95 -7.43 -3.38 3.06
C ALA A 95 -6.19 -2.48 3.09
N MET A 96 -5.14 -2.85 3.85
CA MET A 96 -3.88 -2.11 3.90
C MET A 96 -3.14 -2.12 2.57
N VAL A 97 -3.09 -3.28 1.89
CA VAL A 97 -2.46 -3.37 0.56
C VAL A 97 -3.22 -2.50 -0.43
N HIS A 98 -4.55 -2.57 -0.43
CA HIS A 98 -5.38 -1.71 -1.29
C HIS A 98 -5.23 -0.22 -1.01
N GLU A 99 -4.93 0.18 0.22
CA GLU A 99 -4.62 1.58 0.54
C GLU A 99 -3.29 2.03 -0.08
N GLY A 100 -2.30 1.16 -0.10
CA GLY A 100 -1.03 1.41 -0.79
C GLY A 100 -1.19 1.58 -2.30
N LEU A 101 -2.16 0.88 -2.92
CA LEU A 101 -2.47 0.96 -4.36
C LEU A 101 -3.11 2.28 -4.79
N SER A 102 -3.87 2.93 -3.92
CA SER A 102 -4.57 4.18 -4.26
C SER A 102 -3.64 5.35 -4.59
N GLN A 103 -2.34 5.18 -4.38
CA GLN A 103 -1.32 6.21 -4.60
C GLN A 103 -0.58 6.09 -5.94
N THR A 104 -0.80 5.04 -6.72
CA THR A 104 -0.08 4.80 -7.98
C THR A 104 -1.02 4.31 -9.07
N ALA A 105 -0.93 4.91 -10.26
CA ALA A 105 -1.76 4.53 -11.43
C ALA A 105 -1.40 3.13 -12.01
N ASP A 106 -0.27 2.56 -11.62
CA ASP A 106 0.31 1.34 -12.24
C ASP A 106 0.09 0.07 -11.40
N GLU A 107 -0.86 0.06 -10.44
CA GLU A 107 -1.06 -1.08 -9.52
C GLU A 107 0.24 -1.55 -8.82
N ILE A 108 1.19 -0.65 -8.65
CA ILE A 108 2.47 -0.90 -7.98
C ILE A 108 2.41 -0.34 -6.56
N VAL A 109 2.82 -1.14 -5.57
CA VAL A 109 2.78 -0.82 -4.14
C VAL A 109 4.19 -0.56 -3.62
N ASP A 110 4.36 0.50 -2.84
CA ASP A 110 5.51 0.68 -1.97
C ASP A 110 5.36 -0.27 -0.77
N TYR A 111 5.97 -1.47 -0.89
CA TYR A 111 5.77 -2.52 0.10
C TYR A 111 6.46 -2.23 1.43
N ASP A 112 7.48 -1.37 1.44
CA ASP A 112 8.12 -0.94 2.69
C ASP A 112 7.14 -0.19 3.61
N LYS A 113 6.15 0.52 3.05
CA LYS A 113 5.05 1.11 3.82
C LYS A 113 4.04 0.06 4.32
N VAL A 114 3.74 -0.95 3.50
CA VAL A 114 2.83 -2.03 3.87
C VAL A 114 3.40 -2.81 5.05
N ILE A 115 4.65 -3.26 4.95
CA ILE A 115 5.30 -4.03 6.02
C ILE A 115 5.38 -3.20 7.32
N SER A 116 5.67 -1.91 7.25
CA SER A 116 5.71 -1.04 8.43
C SER A 116 4.36 -1.02 9.18
N ASN A 117 3.25 -1.09 8.47
CA ASN A 117 1.92 -1.17 9.08
C ASN A 117 1.65 -2.57 9.67
N LEU A 118 2.09 -3.63 9.00
CA LEU A 118 1.98 -5.00 9.52
C LEU A 118 2.76 -5.17 10.82
N LEU A 119 3.99 -4.61 10.89
CA LEU A 119 4.81 -4.64 12.10
C LEU A 119 4.16 -3.89 13.27
N LYS A 120 3.55 -2.73 13.01
CA LYS A 120 2.78 -2.01 14.03
C LYS A 120 1.61 -2.85 14.57
N MET A 121 0.87 -3.52 13.68
CA MET A 121 -0.20 -4.43 14.13
C MET A 121 0.32 -5.56 15.01
N ALA A 122 1.49 -6.11 14.71
CA ALA A 122 2.11 -7.16 15.51
C ALA A 122 2.45 -6.67 16.93
N VAL A 123 3.07 -5.48 17.03
CA VAL A 123 3.39 -4.85 18.32
C VAL A 123 2.11 -4.53 19.11
N ASP A 124 1.08 -4.01 18.45
CA ASP A 124 -0.22 -3.75 19.09
C ASP A 124 -0.85 -5.05 19.63
N LEU A 125 -0.79 -6.14 18.85
CA LEU A 125 -1.28 -7.45 19.28
C LEU A 125 -0.52 -7.97 20.50
N ALA A 126 0.80 -7.87 20.52
CA ALA A 126 1.65 -8.25 21.63
C ALA A 126 1.31 -7.43 22.89
N THR A 127 1.16 -6.12 22.74
CA THR A 127 0.78 -5.22 23.84
C THR A 127 -0.58 -5.59 24.44
N MET A 128 -1.56 -5.96 23.62
CA MET A 128 -2.87 -6.43 24.10
C MET A 128 -2.78 -7.74 24.90
N ARG A 129 -1.70 -8.50 24.78
CA ARG A 129 -1.42 -9.75 25.50
C ARG A 129 -0.47 -9.56 26.70
N ASP A 130 -0.18 -8.32 27.06
CA ASP A 130 0.79 -7.96 28.11
C ASP A 130 2.20 -8.50 27.80
N GLN A 131 2.58 -8.49 26.51
CA GLN A 131 3.87 -8.90 25.99
C GLN A 131 4.61 -7.70 25.40
N HIS A 132 5.92 -7.66 25.59
CA HIS A 132 6.82 -6.68 24.96
C HIS A 132 7.66 -7.41 23.92
N ILE A 133 7.33 -7.17 22.64
CA ILE A 133 8.00 -7.83 21.51
C ILE A 133 8.70 -6.75 20.68
N ASP A 134 10.02 -6.87 20.60
CA ASP A 134 10.84 -6.06 19.72
C ASP A 134 10.82 -6.65 18.31
N VAL A 135 10.68 -5.78 17.30
CA VAL A 135 10.65 -6.22 15.91
C VAL A 135 11.71 -5.48 15.11
N ASP A 136 12.70 -6.21 14.61
CA ASP A 136 13.72 -5.70 13.72
C ASP A 136 13.39 -5.99 12.26
N PHE A 137 13.62 -4.99 11.41
CA PHE A 137 13.47 -5.12 9.97
C PHE A 137 14.77 -4.77 9.25
N VAL A 138 15.30 -5.72 8.48
CA VAL A 138 16.57 -5.61 7.76
C VAL A 138 16.36 -5.77 6.26
N GLY A 139 16.85 -4.80 5.49
CA GLY A 139 16.71 -4.79 4.04
C GLY A 139 15.59 -3.89 3.53
N LYS A 140 15.15 -4.11 2.28
CA LYS A 140 14.06 -3.36 1.65
C LYS A 140 13.29 -4.25 0.69
N PHE A 141 11.97 -4.19 0.74
CA PHE A 141 11.10 -4.79 -0.27
C PHE A 141 11.07 -3.96 -1.56
N GLY A 142 10.99 -2.63 -1.42
CA GLY A 142 10.82 -1.70 -2.52
C GLY A 142 9.43 -1.77 -3.16
N MET A 143 9.38 -1.39 -4.43
CA MET A 143 8.15 -1.40 -5.21
C MET A 143 7.85 -2.80 -5.73
N MET A 144 6.57 -3.22 -5.65
CA MET A 144 6.12 -4.51 -6.21
C MET A 144 4.69 -4.42 -6.74
N PRO A 145 4.29 -5.31 -7.70
CA PRO A 145 2.91 -5.37 -8.16
C PRO A 145 1.94 -5.78 -7.04
N ALA A 146 0.74 -5.23 -7.07
CA ALA A 146 -0.30 -5.54 -6.08
C ALA A 146 -0.67 -7.02 -6.01
N GLN A 147 -0.66 -7.69 -7.17
CA GLN A 147 -0.92 -9.12 -7.27
C GLN A 147 0.06 -9.96 -6.44
N ASP A 148 1.29 -9.48 -6.24
CA ASP A 148 2.32 -10.13 -5.44
C ASP A 148 2.30 -9.63 -3.98
N ALA A 149 2.01 -8.33 -3.79
CA ALA A 149 1.96 -7.70 -2.49
C ALA A 149 0.87 -8.29 -1.57
N THR A 150 -0.32 -8.57 -2.11
CA THR A 150 -1.45 -9.09 -1.31
C THR A 150 -1.16 -10.48 -0.73
N PRO A 151 -0.79 -11.51 -1.52
CA PRO A 151 -0.48 -12.82 -0.95
C PRO A 151 0.74 -12.79 -0.02
N LEU A 152 1.77 -12.00 -0.33
CA LEU A 152 2.93 -11.84 0.54
C LEU A 152 2.53 -11.24 1.89
N SER A 153 1.68 -10.22 1.90
CA SER A 153 1.19 -9.60 3.14
C SER A 153 0.38 -10.57 3.99
N LEU A 154 -0.45 -11.43 3.37
CA LEU A 154 -1.19 -12.45 4.09
C LEU A 154 -0.24 -13.46 4.74
N VAL A 155 0.74 -13.97 4.00
CA VAL A 155 1.74 -14.91 4.54
C VAL A 155 2.52 -14.28 5.69
N LEU A 156 3.03 -13.05 5.53
CA LEU A 156 3.78 -12.37 6.58
C LEU A 156 2.91 -12.09 7.81
N THR A 157 1.64 -11.69 7.61
CA THR A 157 0.71 -11.50 8.72
C THR A 157 0.52 -12.78 9.53
N GLU A 158 0.34 -13.92 8.85
CA GLU A 158 0.19 -15.24 9.51
C GLU A 158 1.47 -15.63 10.26
N LEU A 159 2.65 -15.49 9.63
CA LEU A 159 3.92 -15.84 10.28
C LEU A 159 4.16 -14.98 11.54
N ILE A 160 4.06 -13.65 11.41
CA ILE A 160 4.26 -12.72 12.52
C ILE A 160 3.25 -12.97 13.64
N THR A 161 1.99 -13.22 13.29
CA THR A 161 0.96 -13.50 14.27
C THR A 161 1.21 -14.81 15.00
N ASN A 162 1.64 -15.85 14.27
CA ASN A 162 1.99 -17.13 14.87
C ASN A 162 3.15 -16.99 15.87
N SER A 163 4.18 -16.20 15.54
CA SER A 163 5.27 -15.90 16.46
C SER A 163 4.72 -15.20 17.73
N VAL A 164 3.86 -14.18 17.59
CA VAL A 164 3.29 -13.46 18.73
C VAL A 164 2.33 -14.34 19.55
N GLU A 165 1.46 -15.13 18.92
CA GLU A 165 0.40 -15.89 19.60
C GLU A 165 0.91 -17.21 20.18
N HIS A 166 1.86 -17.87 19.51
CA HIS A 166 2.35 -19.21 19.84
C HIS A 166 3.83 -19.24 20.21
N GLY A 167 4.69 -18.53 19.46
CA GLY A 167 6.14 -18.52 19.74
C GLY A 167 6.45 -17.94 21.11
N PHE A 168 5.68 -16.96 21.59
CA PHE A 168 5.89 -16.30 22.88
C PHE A 168 4.82 -16.65 23.94
N GLU A 169 4.16 -17.80 23.79
CA GLU A 169 3.19 -18.24 24.79
C GLU A 169 3.87 -18.43 26.15
N GLY A 170 3.34 -17.75 27.18
CA GLY A 170 3.92 -17.76 28.54
C GLY A 170 5.14 -16.87 28.74
N ARG A 171 5.64 -16.18 27.72
CA ARG A 171 6.74 -15.21 27.81
C ARG A 171 6.20 -13.79 27.77
N LYS A 172 6.90 -12.88 28.47
CA LYS A 172 6.56 -11.43 28.48
C LYS A 172 7.40 -10.64 27.49
N GLU A 173 8.53 -11.16 27.07
CA GLU A 173 9.47 -10.52 26.17
C GLU A 173 9.82 -11.47 25.04
N GLY A 174 10.06 -10.91 23.86
CA GLY A 174 10.44 -11.66 22.68
C GLY A 174 11.01 -10.75 21.59
N HIS A 175 11.63 -11.38 20.61
CA HIS A 175 12.24 -10.66 19.49
C HIS A 175 11.87 -11.36 18.17
N ILE A 176 11.46 -10.56 17.19
CA ILE A 176 11.17 -11.01 15.82
C ILE A 176 12.08 -10.24 14.87
N THR A 177 12.81 -10.95 14.01
CA THR A 177 13.62 -10.36 12.95
C THR A 177 13.02 -10.70 11.59
N ILE A 178 12.80 -9.68 10.75
CA ILE A 178 12.40 -9.86 9.37
C ILE A 178 13.52 -9.37 8.47
N SER A 179 14.11 -10.28 7.71
CA SER A 179 15.21 -10.00 6.80
C SER A 179 14.77 -10.15 5.36
N VAL A 180 15.12 -9.18 4.52
CA VAL A 180 14.74 -9.14 3.10
C VAL A 180 15.98 -9.01 2.23
N GLY A 181 16.13 -9.93 1.28
CA GLY A 181 17.16 -9.90 0.26
C GLY A 181 16.58 -9.99 -1.15
N ARG A 182 17.06 -9.16 -2.07
CA ARG A 182 16.75 -9.26 -3.49
C ARG A 182 17.95 -9.79 -4.27
N GLY A 183 17.74 -10.86 -5.02
CA GLY A 183 18.74 -11.45 -5.92
C GLY A 183 18.14 -11.69 -7.30
N GLY A 184 18.42 -10.81 -8.28
CA GLY A 184 17.82 -10.89 -9.61
C GLY A 184 16.29 -10.76 -9.55
N ASN A 185 15.57 -11.78 -10.02
CA ASN A 185 14.10 -11.82 -10.02
C ASN A 185 13.51 -12.42 -8.72
N ASN A 186 14.35 -12.85 -7.79
CA ASN A 186 13.91 -13.52 -6.58
C ASN A 186 13.90 -12.53 -5.41
N LEU A 187 12.83 -12.62 -4.61
CA LEU A 187 12.71 -11.99 -3.31
C LEU A 187 12.86 -13.09 -2.25
N ASN A 188 13.87 -12.98 -1.40
CA ASN A 188 14.06 -13.86 -0.27
C ASN A 188 13.64 -13.11 0.99
N VAL A 189 12.70 -13.68 1.73
CA VAL A 189 12.20 -13.10 2.98
C VAL A 189 12.36 -14.16 4.06
N VAL A 190 13.01 -13.80 5.15
CA VAL A 190 13.21 -14.66 6.32
C VAL A 190 12.56 -13.97 7.51
N VAL A 191 11.72 -14.74 8.23
CA VAL A 191 11.10 -14.32 9.48
C VAL A 191 11.63 -15.25 10.55
N GLU A 192 12.30 -14.70 11.55
CA GLU A 192 12.90 -15.42 12.66
C GLU A 192 12.34 -14.86 13.98
N ASP A 193 11.98 -15.75 14.89
CA ASP A 193 11.64 -15.39 16.25
C ASP A 193 12.51 -16.16 17.26
N ASP A 194 12.71 -15.59 18.44
CA ASP A 194 13.44 -16.22 19.55
C ASP A 194 12.49 -16.96 20.52
N GLY A 195 11.32 -17.36 20.00
CA GLY A 195 10.28 -18.05 20.75
C GLY A 195 10.60 -19.51 21.08
N THR A 196 9.57 -20.24 21.49
CA THR A 196 9.70 -21.66 21.89
C THR A 196 9.90 -22.63 20.72
N GLY A 197 9.77 -22.13 19.46
CA GLY A 197 9.81 -22.94 18.25
C GLY A 197 8.55 -23.78 18.05
N LEU A 198 8.54 -24.56 16.96
CA LEU A 198 7.48 -25.52 16.69
C LEU A 198 7.70 -26.74 17.59
N ALA A 199 6.62 -27.24 18.21
CA ALA A 199 6.68 -28.51 18.92
C ALA A 199 7.03 -29.64 17.93
N ASP A 200 8.01 -30.45 18.28
CA ASP A 200 8.28 -31.69 17.54
C ASP A 200 7.04 -32.57 17.61
N GLU A 201 6.44 -32.93 16.47
CA GLU A 201 5.36 -33.92 16.36
C GLU A 201 5.89 -35.33 16.47
#